data_380493e745f26136fcb33ebec9e8b5ee
#
_entry.id   380493e745f26136fcb33ebec9e8b5ee
#
_cell.length_a   1.000
_cell.length_b   1.000
_cell.length_c   1.000
_cell.angle_alpha   90.00
_cell.angle_beta   90.00
_cell.angle_gamma   90.00
#
_symmetry.space_group_name_H-M   'P 1'
#
loop_
_entity.id
_entity.type
_entity.pdbx_description
1 polymer ?
#
loop_
_entity_poly.entity_id
_entity_poly.type
_entity_poly.pdbx_seq_one_letter_code
_entity_poly.pdbx_strand_id
1 'polypeptide(L)'
;DIYGEQIEGAGLVNDFTGVGLSGSAIVLDNVTLKSGSKTLKSGLVAAGAGNGYASASAGFVMTIRNCTVESNVVVGYTGTESQIGSIAGRFQGTIENCTSSATVKGKDYVGGIIGTRDNAMAQCVVKNSTFHGTVESSGSYAGGIVGGGYDNSTAPNGACPTILACTVDGTVKGNERVGGIFGGDGFVAQTWDNVVG
;
A
#
# COMPACT_ATOMS: atom_id res chain seq x y z
N ASP A 1 -2.82 -12.80 15.30
CA ASP A 1 -4.16 -12.60 14.76
C ASP A 1 -4.81 -11.38 15.42
N ILE A 2 -5.42 -10.56 14.62
CA ILE A 2 -6.07 -9.34 15.10
C ILE A 2 -7.52 -9.38 14.67
N TYR A 3 -8.39 -9.28 15.64
CA TYR A 3 -9.81 -9.25 15.48
C TYR A 3 -10.32 -7.87 15.87
N GLY A 4 -11.14 -7.25 15.05
CA GLY A 4 -11.77 -6.00 15.38
C GLY A 4 -12.93 -5.72 14.44
N GLU A 5 -14.09 -5.40 14.98
CA GLU A 5 -15.20 -4.98 14.16
C GLU A 5 -14.90 -3.63 13.50
N GLN A 6 -14.15 -2.77 14.20
CA GLN A 6 -13.76 -1.46 13.68
C GLN A 6 -12.50 -0.97 14.38
N ILE A 7 -11.45 -0.80 13.62
CA ILE A 7 -10.28 -0.06 14.07
C ILE A 7 -10.47 1.37 13.57
N GLU A 8 -10.93 2.26 14.44
CA GLU A 8 -11.12 3.68 14.10
C GLU A 8 -9.82 4.43 13.84
N GLY A 9 -8.72 3.72 13.89
CA GLY A 9 -7.41 4.24 13.55
C GLY A 9 -7.09 4.17 12.06
N ALA A 10 -5.95 4.70 11.72
CA ALA A 10 -5.46 4.74 10.35
C ALA A 10 -5.02 3.37 9.82
N GLY A 11 -4.86 2.38 10.67
CA GLY A 11 -4.44 1.01 10.42
C GLY A 11 -4.06 0.35 11.73
N LEU A 12 -3.52 -0.88 11.69
CA LEU A 12 -3.02 -1.57 12.87
C LEU A 12 -1.87 -0.81 13.52
N VAL A 13 -0.94 -0.33 12.73
CA VAL A 13 0.15 0.55 13.17
C VAL A 13 -0.11 1.94 12.61
N ASN A 14 -0.41 2.89 13.47
CA ASN A 14 -0.91 4.19 13.04
C ASN A 14 0.19 5.18 12.64
N ASP A 15 1.33 5.17 13.29
CA ASP A 15 2.36 6.18 13.08
C ASP A 15 3.76 5.67 13.40
N PHE A 16 4.69 5.98 12.53
CA PHE A 16 6.12 5.74 12.72
C PHE A 16 6.93 7.05 12.81
N THR A 17 6.31 8.16 13.09
CA THR A 17 7.01 9.45 13.25
C THR A 17 7.82 9.52 14.54
N GLY A 18 8.35 8.41 15.00
CA GLY A 18 9.21 8.33 16.15
C GLY A 18 10.56 9.00 15.93
N VAL A 19 10.82 10.02 16.67
CA VAL A 19 12.16 10.61 16.80
C VAL A 19 13.12 9.53 17.31
N GLY A 20 14.20 9.27 16.61
CA GLY A 20 15.24 8.33 17.07
C GLY A 20 15.25 6.95 16.41
N LEU A 21 14.49 6.73 15.35
CA LEU A 21 14.53 5.48 14.59
C LEU A 21 15.62 5.45 13.49
N SER A 22 16.44 6.48 13.42
CA SER A 22 17.54 6.53 12.43
C SER A 22 18.45 5.31 12.57
N GLY A 23 18.64 4.59 11.48
CA GLY A 23 19.42 3.35 11.45
C GLY A 23 18.72 2.11 11.99
N SER A 24 17.46 2.22 12.43
CA SER A 24 16.68 1.08 12.90
C SER A 24 16.01 0.33 11.76
N ALA A 25 15.92 -1.00 11.89
CA ALA A 25 15.10 -1.84 11.03
C ALA A 25 13.77 -2.13 11.74
N ILE A 26 12.67 -1.84 11.07
CA ILE A 26 11.33 -2.18 11.56
C ILE A 26 10.81 -3.34 10.73
N VAL A 27 10.42 -4.41 11.39
CA VAL A 27 9.88 -5.61 10.73
C VAL A 27 8.49 -5.91 11.28
N LEU A 28 7.52 -5.96 10.38
CA LEU A 28 6.20 -6.52 10.63
C LEU A 28 6.15 -7.89 9.96
N ASP A 29 6.09 -8.94 10.74
CA ASP A 29 6.21 -10.32 10.26
C ASP A 29 5.07 -11.20 10.76
N ASN A 30 4.49 -11.97 9.85
CA ASN A 30 3.49 -12.99 10.18
C ASN A 30 2.25 -12.44 10.93
N VAL A 31 1.73 -11.29 10.48
CA VAL A 31 0.53 -10.68 11.04
C VAL A 31 -0.67 -10.96 10.14
N THR A 32 -1.79 -11.35 10.75
CA THR A 32 -3.05 -11.54 10.04
C THR A 32 -4.10 -10.55 10.54
N LEU A 33 -4.64 -9.76 9.61
CA LEU A 33 -5.83 -8.96 9.84
C LEU A 33 -7.06 -9.79 9.47
N LYS A 34 -7.87 -10.10 10.47
CA LYS A 34 -8.97 -11.07 10.36
C LYS A 34 -10.22 -10.49 9.69
N SER A 35 -10.95 -11.39 9.07
CA SER A 35 -12.26 -11.13 8.46
C SER A 35 -13.19 -10.34 9.39
N GLY A 36 -13.93 -9.41 8.83
CA GLY A 36 -14.84 -8.52 9.57
C GLY A 36 -14.19 -7.22 10.07
N SER A 37 -12.86 -7.11 10.03
CA SER A 37 -12.17 -5.88 10.42
C SER A 37 -12.44 -4.74 9.42
N LYS A 38 -12.56 -3.52 9.94
CA LYS A 38 -12.69 -2.28 9.15
C LYS A 38 -11.63 -1.29 9.58
N THR A 39 -10.92 -0.73 8.63
CA THR A 39 -9.90 0.30 8.90
C THR A 39 -10.16 1.54 8.06
N LEU A 40 -9.73 2.71 8.55
CA LEU A 40 -10.01 3.96 7.85
C LEU A 40 -9.04 4.23 6.70
N LYS A 41 -7.74 4.11 6.92
CA LYS A 41 -6.72 4.55 5.95
C LYS A 41 -5.90 3.43 5.33
N SER A 42 -5.65 2.39 6.06
CA SER A 42 -4.99 1.19 5.53
C SER A 42 -5.21 -0.01 6.45
N GLY A 43 -4.86 -1.20 6.00
CA GLY A 43 -5.03 -2.41 6.79
C GLY A 43 -4.01 -2.54 7.90
N LEU A 44 -2.79 -2.90 7.57
CA LEU A 44 -1.75 -3.16 8.56
C LEU A 44 -0.97 -1.92 8.95
N VAL A 45 -0.54 -1.11 7.98
CA VAL A 45 0.25 0.10 8.21
C VAL A 45 -0.46 1.30 7.62
N ALA A 46 -0.76 2.26 8.46
CA ALA A 46 -1.46 3.47 8.05
C ALA A 46 -0.67 4.29 7.02
N ALA A 47 -1.41 4.97 6.15
CA ALA A 47 -0.88 6.18 5.57
C ALA A 47 -0.66 7.17 6.70
N GLY A 48 0.54 7.56 6.92
CA GLY A 48 0.84 8.53 7.96
C GLY A 48 0.01 9.79 7.81
N ALA A 49 -0.63 10.23 8.87
CA ALA A 49 -1.37 11.46 8.87
C ALA A 49 -0.42 12.63 8.63
N GLY A 50 -0.65 13.31 7.52
CA GLY A 50 0.04 14.56 7.22
C GLY A 50 1.48 14.42 6.72
N ASN A 51 2.33 13.72 7.33
CA ASN A 51 3.70 13.48 6.89
C ASN A 51 4.29 12.28 7.61
N GLY A 52 3.47 11.53 8.29
CA GLY A 52 3.89 10.38 9.01
C GLY A 52 4.22 9.26 8.07
N TYR A 53 5.41 8.88 8.02
CA TYR A 53 5.86 7.82 7.19
C TYR A 53 7.07 7.20 7.73
N ALA A 54 7.23 6.09 7.27
CA ALA A 54 8.50 5.52 6.98
C ALA A 54 9.24 6.41 5.97
N SER A 55 9.60 7.62 6.32
CA SER A 55 10.28 8.55 5.42
C SER A 55 11.78 8.26 5.36
N ALA A 56 12.37 8.38 4.16
CA ALA A 56 13.82 8.31 4.00
C ALA A 56 14.57 9.31 4.87
N SER A 57 13.93 10.43 5.18
CA SER A 57 14.45 11.42 6.12
C SER A 57 14.46 10.92 7.57
N ALA A 58 13.71 9.89 7.90
CA ALA A 58 13.75 9.27 9.23
C ALA A 58 14.87 8.24 9.38
N GLY A 59 15.50 7.84 8.27
CA GLY A 59 16.69 6.96 8.27
C GLY A 59 16.43 5.53 8.73
N PHE A 60 15.20 5.04 8.71
CA PHE A 60 14.90 3.64 9.02
C PHE A 60 14.43 2.84 7.81
N VAL A 61 14.60 1.54 7.87
CA VAL A 61 14.15 0.61 6.84
C VAL A 61 13.00 -0.21 7.37
N MET A 62 11.88 -0.22 6.63
CA MET A 62 10.71 -1.02 6.98
C MET A 62 10.58 -2.25 6.08
N THR A 63 10.32 -3.38 6.70
CA THR A 63 9.98 -4.63 6.00
C THR A 63 8.66 -5.17 6.54
N ILE A 64 7.71 -5.42 5.65
CA ILE A 64 6.45 -6.11 5.96
C ILE A 64 6.48 -7.42 5.20
N ARG A 65 6.36 -8.54 5.91
CA ARG A 65 6.47 -9.86 5.28
C ARG A 65 5.55 -10.91 5.89
N ASN A 66 5.21 -11.89 5.05
CA ASN A 66 4.42 -13.05 5.48
C ASN A 66 3.08 -12.64 6.13
N CYS A 67 2.54 -11.49 5.75
CA CYS A 67 1.33 -10.94 6.33
C CYS A 67 0.11 -11.26 5.47
N THR A 68 -1.03 -11.39 6.12
CA THR A 68 -2.30 -11.70 5.46
C THR A 68 -3.38 -10.70 5.85
N VAL A 69 -4.13 -10.23 4.86
CA VAL A 69 -5.40 -9.52 5.08
C VAL A 69 -6.51 -10.39 4.52
N GLU A 70 -7.37 -10.88 5.40
CA GLU A 70 -8.40 -11.85 5.04
C GLU A 70 -9.54 -11.23 4.21
N SER A 71 -10.37 -12.07 3.63
CA SER A 71 -11.61 -11.65 2.96
C SER A 71 -12.58 -10.99 3.96
N ASN A 72 -13.48 -10.15 3.44
CA ASN A 72 -14.41 -9.36 4.27
C ASN A 72 -13.74 -8.33 5.21
N VAL A 73 -12.46 -8.07 5.06
CA VAL A 73 -11.82 -6.88 5.60
C VAL A 73 -12.14 -5.71 4.67
N VAL A 74 -12.52 -4.58 5.24
CA VAL A 74 -12.78 -3.34 4.49
C VAL A 74 -11.77 -2.27 4.92
N VAL A 75 -10.95 -1.83 3.98
CA VAL A 75 -9.99 -0.76 4.16
C VAL A 75 -10.48 0.50 3.46
N GLY A 76 -10.43 1.63 4.15
CA GLY A 76 -11.00 2.88 3.63
C GLY A 76 -12.52 2.85 3.58
N TYR A 77 -13.16 2.37 4.61
CA TYR A 77 -14.62 2.11 4.61
C TYR A 77 -15.49 3.34 4.33
N THR A 78 -14.97 4.56 4.51
CA THR A 78 -15.66 5.81 4.13
C THR A 78 -15.62 6.08 2.62
N GLY A 79 -14.66 5.51 1.91
CA GLY A 79 -14.45 5.73 0.47
C GLY A 79 -13.94 7.12 0.08
N THR A 80 -13.58 7.95 1.05
CA THR A 80 -13.19 9.37 0.84
C THR A 80 -11.70 9.63 0.97
N GLU A 81 -10.99 8.71 1.61
CA GLU A 81 -9.55 8.85 1.85
C GLU A 81 -8.73 8.56 0.58
N SER A 82 -7.58 9.17 0.49
CA SER A 82 -6.62 8.94 -0.59
C SER A 82 -5.37 8.24 -0.08
N GLN A 83 -4.60 7.64 -0.98
CA GLN A 83 -3.36 6.93 -0.67
C GLN A 83 -3.59 5.72 0.24
N ILE A 84 -4.46 4.83 -0.21
CA ILE A 84 -4.96 3.68 0.56
C ILE A 84 -4.51 2.36 -0.05
N GLY A 85 -4.07 1.44 0.80
CA GLY A 85 -3.78 0.05 0.43
C GLY A 85 -4.08 -0.90 1.59
N SER A 86 -4.33 -2.15 1.28
CA SER A 86 -4.65 -3.14 2.33
C SER A 86 -3.50 -3.43 3.28
N ILE A 87 -2.28 -3.28 2.83
CA ILE A 87 -1.08 -3.45 3.66
C ILE A 87 -0.61 -2.08 4.15
N ALA A 88 -0.42 -1.12 3.25
CA ALA A 88 0.03 0.21 3.60
C ALA A 88 -0.57 1.27 2.67
N GLY A 89 -0.78 2.48 3.18
CA GLY A 89 -1.24 3.61 2.38
C GLY A 89 -0.10 4.22 1.58
N ARG A 90 0.70 5.06 2.20
CA ARG A 90 1.99 5.53 1.65
C ARG A 90 3.11 4.68 2.24
N PHE A 91 3.99 4.20 1.41
CA PHE A 91 4.99 3.23 1.87
C PHE A 91 6.36 3.45 1.27
N GLN A 92 7.34 3.17 2.10
CA GLN A 92 8.75 3.09 1.77
C GLN A 92 9.36 1.86 2.45
N GLY A 93 10.08 1.05 1.71
CA GLY A 93 10.70 -0.16 2.22
C GLY A 93 10.36 -1.37 1.36
N THR A 94 10.27 -2.53 1.98
CA THR A 94 9.97 -3.80 1.29
C THR A 94 8.71 -4.45 1.84
N ILE A 95 7.80 -4.81 0.94
CA ILE A 95 6.68 -5.72 1.21
C ILE A 95 6.93 -7.01 0.46
N GLU A 96 6.94 -8.14 1.16
CA GLU A 96 7.23 -9.44 0.56
C GLU A 96 6.37 -10.57 1.11
N ASN A 97 6.01 -11.52 0.24
CA ASN A 97 5.25 -12.71 0.61
C ASN A 97 3.94 -12.39 1.35
N CYS A 98 3.27 -11.31 0.97
CA CYS A 98 2.02 -10.91 1.57
C CYS A 98 0.83 -11.26 0.69
N THR A 99 -0.29 -11.57 1.32
CA THR A 99 -1.55 -11.87 0.63
C THR A 99 -2.68 -10.99 1.15
N SER A 100 -3.48 -10.43 0.25
CA SER A 100 -4.66 -9.67 0.65
C SER A 100 -5.88 -10.04 -0.18
N SER A 101 -6.99 -10.26 0.50
CA SER A 101 -8.32 -10.49 -0.08
C SER A 101 -9.31 -9.38 0.34
N ALA A 102 -8.81 -8.24 0.78
CA ALA A 102 -9.62 -7.14 1.29
C ALA A 102 -10.42 -6.42 0.19
N THR A 103 -11.45 -5.71 0.61
CA THR A 103 -12.04 -4.63 -0.17
C THR A 103 -11.37 -3.31 0.22
N VAL A 104 -10.71 -2.67 -0.73
CA VAL A 104 -10.00 -1.39 -0.53
C VAL A 104 -10.78 -0.29 -1.24
N LYS A 105 -11.24 0.72 -0.48
CA LYS A 105 -12.04 1.83 -1.01
C LYS A 105 -11.38 3.16 -0.73
N GLY A 106 -11.39 4.05 -1.70
CA GLY A 106 -10.82 5.38 -1.52
C GLY A 106 -11.12 6.31 -2.67
N LYS A 107 -10.53 7.51 -2.59
CA LYS A 107 -10.67 8.50 -3.63
C LYS A 107 -9.54 8.38 -4.65
N ASP A 108 -8.32 8.74 -4.27
CA ASP A 108 -7.17 8.74 -5.17
C ASP A 108 -6.05 7.85 -4.64
N TYR A 109 -5.26 7.27 -5.52
CA TYR A 109 -4.13 6.40 -5.19
C TYR A 109 -4.57 5.20 -4.34
N VAL A 110 -5.49 4.41 -4.89
CA VAL A 110 -6.06 3.24 -4.21
C VAL A 110 -5.42 1.98 -4.78
N GLY A 111 -4.71 1.24 -3.95
CA GLY A 111 -4.04 0.01 -4.36
C GLY A 111 -4.46 -1.20 -3.54
N GLY A 112 -4.42 -2.36 -4.16
CA GLY A 112 -4.73 -3.59 -3.44
C GLY A 112 -3.76 -3.87 -2.29
N ILE A 113 -2.49 -3.60 -2.49
CA ILE A 113 -1.44 -3.78 -1.48
C ILE A 113 -1.00 -2.44 -0.89
N ILE A 114 -0.57 -1.48 -1.71
CA ILE A 114 -0.19 -0.14 -1.28
C ILE A 114 -0.90 0.93 -2.11
N GLY A 115 -1.25 2.05 -1.47
CA GLY A 115 -1.83 3.19 -2.16
C GLY A 115 -0.81 3.88 -3.05
N THR A 116 0.28 4.31 -2.47
CA THR A 116 1.37 4.97 -3.20
C THR A 116 2.71 4.78 -2.48
N ARG A 117 3.80 5.04 -3.18
CA ARG A 117 5.11 5.16 -2.51
C ARG A 117 5.21 6.52 -1.80
N ASP A 118 6.05 6.58 -0.78
CA ASP A 118 6.15 7.78 0.05
C ASP A 118 6.94 8.91 -0.62
N ASN A 119 8.20 8.69 -0.92
CA ASN A 119 9.08 9.76 -1.39
C ASN A 119 9.85 9.32 -2.65
N ALA A 120 10.15 10.30 -3.49
CA ALA A 120 10.93 10.11 -4.71
C ALA A 120 12.31 9.48 -4.50
N MET A 121 12.89 9.65 -3.33
CA MET A 121 14.27 9.22 -3.01
C MET A 121 14.32 7.84 -2.35
N ALA A 122 13.19 7.28 -1.98
CA ALA A 122 13.14 6.06 -1.18
C ALA A 122 12.83 4.83 -2.02
N GLN A 123 13.46 3.72 -1.67
CA GLN A 123 13.09 2.43 -2.25
C GLN A 123 11.73 2.00 -1.75
N CYS A 124 10.87 1.62 -2.68
CA CYS A 124 9.62 0.93 -2.40
C CYS A 124 9.57 -0.32 -3.27
N VAL A 125 9.59 -1.47 -2.63
CA VAL A 125 9.60 -2.78 -3.31
C VAL A 125 8.41 -3.59 -2.82
N VAL A 126 7.60 -4.08 -3.75
CA VAL A 126 6.57 -5.08 -3.48
C VAL A 126 6.90 -6.33 -4.27
N LYS A 127 7.14 -7.45 -3.60
CA LYS A 127 7.54 -8.69 -4.25
C LYS A 127 6.84 -9.93 -3.69
N ASN A 128 6.65 -10.94 -4.55
CA ASN A 128 6.07 -12.23 -4.19
C ASN A 128 4.73 -12.06 -3.43
N SER A 129 3.94 -11.09 -3.79
CA SER A 129 2.72 -10.75 -3.05
C SER A 129 1.50 -10.87 -3.95
N THR A 130 0.37 -11.25 -3.37
CA THR A 130 -0.86 -11.53 -4.11
C THR A 130 -2.03 -10.71 -3.60
N PHE A 131 -2.83 -10.20 -4.54
CA PHE A 131 -4.09 -9.52 -4.24
C PHE A 131 -5.27 -10.24 -4.90
N HIS A 132 -6.20 -10.73 -4.07
CA HIS A 132 -7.42 -11.44 -4.47
C HIS A 132 -8.71 -10.63 -4.24
N GLY A 133 -8.58 -9.41 -3.78
CA GLY A 133 -9.70 -8.61 -3.30
C GLY A 133 -10.33 -7.69 -4.34
N THR A 134 -10.92 -6.60 -3.86
CA THR A 134 -11.53 -5.57 -4.72
C THR A 134 -10.94 -4.21 -4.38
N VAL A 135 -10.51 -3.48 -5.41
CA VAL A 135 -10.14 -2.07 -5.33
C VAL A 135 -11.27 -1.23 -5.91
N GLU A 136 -11.72 -0.22 -5.18
CA GLU A 136 -12.72 0.76 -5.60
C GLU A 136 -12.19 2.18 -5.38
N SER A 137 -11.89 2.88 -6.47
CA SER A 137 -11.47 4.28 -6.47
C SER A 137 -12.57 5.16 -7.04
N SER A 138 -13.00 6.18 -6.28
CA SER A 138 -13.93 7.19 -6.77
C SER A 138 -13.27 8.34 -7.54
N GLY A 139 -11.95 8.40 -7.54
CA GLY A 139 -11.12 9.38 -8.24
C GLY A 139 -10.15 8.72 -9.21
N SER A 140 -8.89 9.07 -9.11
CA SER A 140 -7.83 8.65 -10.03
C SER A 140 -6.82 7.70 -9.37
N TYR A 141 -6.12 6.93 -10.18
CA TYR A 141 -5.04 6.03 -9.77
C TYR A 141 -5.51 4.83 -8.94
N ALA A 142 -6.05 3.84 -9.61
CA ALA A 142 -6.40 2.55 -9.02
C ALA A 142 -5.53 1.42 -9.58
N GLY A 143 -4.96 0.59 -8.71
CA GLY A 143 -4.15 -0.56 -9.12
C GLY A 143 -4.30 -1.75 -8.20
N GLY A 144 -4.20 -2.95 -8.75
CA GLY A 144 -4.36 -4.18 -7.95
C GLY A 144 -3.21 -4.41 -6.96
N ILE A 145 -2.01 -3.94 -7.24
CA ILE A 145 -0.89 -3.94 -6.29
C ILE A 145 -0.66 -2.52 -5.77
N VAL A 146 -0.47 -1.55 -6.65
CA VAL A 146 -0.12 -0.17 -6.30
C VAL A 146 -1.09 0.79 -6.98
N GLY A 147 -1.71 1.67 -6.21
CA GLY A 147 -2.63 2.68 -6.73
C GLY A 147 -1.94 3.63 -7.70
N GLY A 148 -0.80 4.17 -7.32
CA GLY A 148 -0.04 5.04 -8.22
C GLY A 148 1.33 5.44 -7.67
N GLY A 149 2.15 6.05 -8.53
CA GLY A 149 3.37 6.73 -8.11
C GLY A 149 3.05 8.10 -7.52
N TYR A 150 3.92 8.60 -6.67
CA TYR A 150 3.83 9.99 -6.22
C TYR A 150 4.46 10.90 -7.28
N ASP A 151 3.65 11.77 -7.86
CA ASP A 151 4.17 12.78 -8.78
C ASP A 151 4.87 13.90 -8.00
N ASN A 152 6.17 13.78 -7.92
CA ASN A 152 7.01 14.93 -7.61
C ASN A 152 7.87 15.20 -8.84
N SER A 153 7.46 16.17 -9.64
CA SER A 153 8.13 16.60 -10.87
C SER A 153 9.62 16.97 -10.69
N THR A 154 10.09 17.02 -9.45
CA THR A 154 11.50 17.29 -9.10
C THR A 154 12.32 16.03 -8.85
N ALA A 155 11.72 14.85 -8.92
CA ALA A 155 12.46 13.60 -8.71
C ALA A 155 13.22 13.19 -10.00
N PRO A 156 14.54 13.17 -9.99
CA PRO A 156 15.34 12.92 -11.20
C PRO A 156 15.24 11.49 -11.75
N ASN A 157 14.58 10.56 -11.06
CA ASN A 157 14.55 9.13 -11.42
C ASN A 157 13.19 8.48 -11.19
N GLY A 158 12.11 9.13 -11.59
CA GLY A 158 10.78 8.51 -11.62
C GLY A 158 10.43 7.69 -10.37
N ALA A 159 9.46 8.18 -9.67
CA ALA A 159 9.06 7.63 -8.38
C ALA A 159 8.14 6.40 -8.50
N CYS A 160 8.52 5.37 -9.25
CA CYS A 160 7.75 4.13 -9.32
C CYS A 160 8.23 3.11 -8.29
N PRO A 161 7.33 2.43 -7.60
CA PRO A 161 7.68 1.25 -6.82
C PRO A 161 8.19 0.14 -7.74
N THR A 162 9.10 -0.67 -7.25
CA THR A 162 9.51 -1.91 -7.90
C THR A 162 8.51 -3.00 -7.55
N ILE A 163 7.86 -3.59 -8.55
CA ILE A 163 6.91 -4.68 -8.38
C ILE A 163 7.50 -5.93 -9.03
N LEU A 164 7.68 -7.00 -8.26
CA LEU A 164 8.33 -8.23 -8.72
C LEU A 164 7.51 -9.46 -8.31
N ALA A 165 7.26 -10.36 -9.25
CA ALA A 165 6.59 -11.64 -8.99
C ALA A 165 5.30 -11.47 -8.16
N CYS A 166 4.50 -10.44 -8.45
CA CYS A 166 3.24 -10.20 -7.81
C CYS A 166 2.08 -10.66 -8.72
N THR A 167 0.99 -11.11 -8.09
CA THR A 167 -0.20 -11.58 -8.79
C THR A 167 -1.42 -10.77 -8.36
N VAL A 168 -2.29 -10.48 -9.32
CA VAL A 168 -3.62 -9.93 -9.08
C VAL A 168 -4.64 -10.83 -9.75
N ASP A 169 -5.53 -11.44 -8.99
CA ASP A 169 -6.70 -12.15 -9.49
C ASP A 169 -8.01 -11.58 -8.90
N GLY A 170 -7.94 -10.32 -8.53
CA GLY A 170 -9.04 -9.54 -7.97
C GLY A 170 -9.70 -8.59 -8.98
N THR A 171 -10.49 -7.67 -8.47
CA THR A 171 -11.19 -6.66 -9.26
C THR A 171 -10.64 -5.27 -8.97
N VAL A 172 -10.35 -4.50 -10.02
CA VAL A 172 -9.94 -3.09 -9.89
C VAL A 172 -10.94 -2.20 -10.60
N LYS A 173 -11.53 -1.26 -9.86
CA LYS A 173 -12.49 -0.26 -10.37
C LYS A 173 -12.01 1.14 -10.05
N GLY A 174 -12.15 2.05 -11.00
CA GLY A 174 -11.82 3.47 -10.82
C GLY A 174 -12.29 4.29 -12.01
N ASN A 175 -12.19 5.62 -11.91
CA ASN A 175 -12.62 6.52 -12.96
C ASN A 175 -11.51 6.81 -13.98
N GLU A 176 -10.30 7.05 -13.49
CA GLU A 176 -9.16 7.41 -14.34
C GLU A 176 -7.89 6.67 -13.89
N ARG A 177 -7.02 6.36 -14.83
CA ARG A 177 -5.71 5.75 -14.57
C ARG A 177 -5.85 4.46 -13.75
N VAL A 178 -6.59 3.54 -14.33
CA VAL A 178 -6.87 2.24 -13.73
C VAL A 178 -6.01 1.18 -14.40
N GLY A 179 -5.23 0.47 -13.62
CA GLY A 179 -4.41 -0.64 -14.07
C GLY A 179 -4.61 -1.90 -13.24
N GLY A 180 -4.58 -3.06 -13.86
CA GLY A 180 -4.69 -4.33 -13.15
C GLY A 180 -3.65 -4.50 -12.05
N ILE A 181 -2.45 -3.95 -12.23
CA ILE A 181 -1.34 -4.02 -11.28
C ILE A 181 -0.98 -2.64 -10.73
N PHE A 182 -0.79 -1.65 -11.61
CA PHE A 182 -0.34 -0.31 -11.26
C PHE A 182 -1.23 0.74 -11.94
N GLY A 183 -1.78 1.67 -11.17
CA GLY A 183 -2.76 2.65 -11.65
C GLY A 183 -2.17 3.80 -12.47
N GLY A 184 -0.89 4.06 -12.36
CA GLY A 184 -0.20 5.05 -13.19
C GLY A 184 0.30 6.29 -12.48
N ASP A 185 0.85 7.21 -13.27
CA ASP A 185 1.75 8.32 -12.92
C ASP A 185 3.02 7.88 -12.19
N GLY A 186 3.97 7.61 -12.97
CA GLY A 186 5.36 7.43 -12.61
C GLY A 186 6.12 7.28 -13.90
N PHE A 187 6.96 8.23 -14.19
CA PHE A 187 7.90 8.07 -15.27
C PHE A 187 8.92 7.02 -14.87
N VAL A 188 9.05 5.97 -15.61
CA VAL A 188 10.28 5.33 -16.04
C VAL A 188 10.03 3.91 -16.51
N ALA A 189 10.76 3.49 -17.51
CA ALA A 189 10.88 2.11 -17.95
C ALA A 189 11.30 1.22 -16.77
N GLN A 190 10.35 0.57 -16.17
CA GLN A 190 10.60 -0.50 -15.21
C GLN A 190 10.56 -1.80 -15.98
N THR A 191 11.54 -2.63 -15.78
CA THR A 191 11.49 -4.02 -16.21
C THR A 191 10.50 -4.76 -15.31
N TRP A 192 9.39 -5.14 -15.86
CA TRP A 192 8.38 -5.96 -15.18
C TRP A 192 8.79 -7.42 -15.34
N ASP A 193 9.59 -7.94 -14.44
CA ASP A 193 9.91 -9.36 -14.42
C ASP A 193 8.79 -10.13 -13.70
N ASN A 194 8.12 -11.02 -14.48
CA ASN A 194 7.11 -11.96 -13.97
C ASN A 194 5.86 -11.35 -13.34
N VAL A 195 5.30 -10.33 -13.95
CA VAL A 195 3.96 -9.88 -13.60
C VAL A 195 2.96 -10.70 -14.40
N VAL A 196 2.21 -11.56 -13.74
CA VAL A 196 1.11 -12.34 -14.32
C VAL A 196 -0.19 -11.70 -13.86
N GLY A 197 -0.94 -11.16 -14.78
CA GLY A 197 -2.29 -10.63 -14.59
C GLY A 197 -3.32 -11.56 -15.23
#